data_696bb0f615a69ab599edaf18a121e84a
#
_entry.id   696bb0f615a69ab599edaf18a121e84a
#
_cell.length_a   1.000
_cell.length_b   1.000
_cell.length_c   1.000
_cell.angle_alpha   90.00
_cell.angle_beta   90.00
_cell.angle_gamma   90.00
#
_symmetry.space_group_name_H-M   'P 1'
#
loop_
_entity.id
_entity.type
_entity.pdbx_description
1 polymer ?
#
loop_
_entity_poly.entity_id
_entity_poly.type
_entity_poly.pdbx_seq_one_letter_code
_entity_poly.pdbx_strand_id
1 'polypeptide(L)'
;MAVTTPLLPALVATILITISIFIMRRLRTALVPQPANGPDHLSVASNSQDPIYTMLSKALPDAVIFPHNEVAFRKSMDSYWAQQECEVVPACVVQPRDAQQLSTAVKILKREFDGRELGKKDRTGSDEGKSPGLFAIRGGGHSPVSGAASVEGGVLIDLSLLREVTPSEDGSSVVIGAGAKWMDVSKVLDERGLAVVGGRNSAVGVGGLTLGGGLSFFSPRFGLVCSNITSYKLVLASGAITTASVSSNPDLWRALKGGSSNFGIVTSFTARSFPCGMIWSGFLYMPSFQATKTLAAFHECVNRAGASVDNNITTTHDNHAAGPIACFSYVQQLGIQAISVNLVHTNPHPNDKKWPLYWRNSPFRSLWRFWSTCKIRTLTSATDEMNSLNPPGRRQVFATTTIKNDLATITQAHTAYQDAIASLRPVNIKGLVWTLVFQPLVPDWVQKSDANSLGLHDCTESLVMVSFTVNWNDGQNDDFVKTTTRRTIERIEDIASANETGHRWRYLNYCAEWQKPFEGYGEDNWRFLREVSGRYDPDGLFQKGCV
;
A
#
# COMPACT_ATOMS: atom_id res chain seq x y z
N MET A 1 30.23 -52.87 -24.62
CA MET A 1 29.85 -51.46 -24.51
C MET A 1 28.75 -51.33 -23.43
N ALA A 2 29.14 -50.91 -22.24
CA ALA A 2 28.21 -50.72 -21.13
C ALA A 2 27.68 -49.27 -21.19
N VAL A 3 26.39 -49.12 -21.41
CA VAL A 3 25.68 -47.84 -21.35
C VAL A 3 25.47 -47.51 -19.87
N THR A 4 26.30 -46.63 -19.33
CA THR A 4 26.09 -46.06 -17.99
C THR A 4 25.01 -45.00 -18.09
N THR A 5 23.80 -45.31 -17.67
CA THR A 5 22.68 -44.38 -17.52
C THR A 5 22.97 -43.36 -16.40
N PRO A 6 22.71 -42.07 -16.60
CA PRO A 6 22.93 -41.04 -15.56
C PRO A 6 21.75 -41.05 -14.57
N LEU A 7 21.71 -42.03 -13.65
CA LEU A 7 20.69 -42.10 -12.59
C LEU A 7 20.88 -41.04 -11.51
N LEU A 8 22.09 -40.57 -11.28
CA LEU A 8 22.43 -39.61 -10.23
C LEU A 8 21.82 -38.18 -10.47
N PRO A 9 21.90 -37.57 -11.67
CA PRO A 9 21.30 -36.27 -11.92
C PRO A 9 19.77 -36.26 -11.84
N ALA A 10 19.14 -37.36 -12.27
CA ALA A 10 17.68 -37.50 -12.20
C ALA A 10 17.19 -37.64 -10.74
N LEU A 11 17.91 -38.37 -9.91
CA LEU A 11 17.60 -38.53 -8.48
C LEU A 11 17.77 -37.20 -7.73
N VAL A 12 18.86 -36.46 -7.99
CA VAL A 12 19.10 -35.14 -7.41
C VAL A 12 18.02 -34.12 -7.84
N ALA A 13 17.64 -34.14 -9.11
CA ALA A 13 16.56 -33.26 -9.62
C ALA A 13 15.22 -33.62 -8.96
N THR A 14 14.90 -34.89 -8.79
CA THR A 14 13.65 -35.33 -8.13
C THR A 14 13.63 -34.94 -6.65
N ILE A 15 14.75 -35.10 -5.94
CA ILE A 15 14.88 -34.68 -4.54
C ILE A 15 14.72 -33.16 -4.41
N LEU A 16 15.35 -32.38 -5.28
CA LEU A 16 15.23 -30.92 -5.28
C LEU A 16 13.80 -30.45 -5.60
N ILE A 17 13.11 -31.11 -6.53
CA ILE A 17 11.71 -30.84 -6.86
C ILE A 17 10.82 -31.21 -5.67
N THR A 18 11.04 -32.33 -5.03
CA THR A 18 10.25 -32.79 -3.88
C THR A 18 10.45 -31.86 -2.68
N ILE A 19 11.69 -31.45 -2.41
CA ILE A 19 12.02 -30.45 -1.38
C ILE A 19 11.37 -29.10 -1.71
N SER A 20 11.41 -28.66 -2.96
CA SER A 20 10.78 -27.41 -3.41
C SER A 20 9.27 -27.45 -3.25
N ILE A 21 8.62 -28.56 -3.62
CA ILE A 21 7.17 -28.76 -3.42
C ILE A 21 6.82 -28.80 -1.92
N PHE A 22 7.65 -29.47 -1.12
CA PHE A 22 7.46 -29.55 0.33
C PHE A 22 7.62 -28.16 0.98
N ILE A 23 8.65 -27.39 0.60
CA ILE A 23 8.86 -26.01 1.06
C ILE A 23 7.70 -25.13 0.63
N MET A 24 7.24 -25.22 -0.63
CA MET A 24 6.10 -24.46 -1.14
C MET A 24 4.79 -24.84 -0.42
N ARG A 25 4.56 -26.12 -0.13
CA ARG A 25 3.41 -26.56 0.67
C ARG A 25 3.50 -26.06 2.11
N ARG A 26 4.68 -26.12 2.73
CA ARG A 26 4.93 -25.57 4.07
C ARG A 26 4.84 -24.05 4.11
N LEU A 27 5.33 -23.33 3.10
CA LEU A 27 5.13 -21.89 2.96
C LEU A 27 3.65 -21.55 2.80
N ARG A 28 2.90 -22.30 1.97
CA ARG A 28 1.45 -22.11 1.85
C ARG A 28 0.71 -22.37 3.17
N THR A 29 1.05 -23.42 3.90
CA THR A 29 0.44 -23.70 5.22
C THR A 29 0.88 -22.74 6.31
N ALA A 30 2.12 -22.23 6.29
CA ALA A 30 2.58 -21.19 7.21
C ALA A 30 1.96 -19.82 6.92
N LEU A 31 1.50 -19.61 5.67
CA LEU A 31 0.84 -18.39 5.19
C LEU A 31 -0.71 -18.52 5.18
N VAL A 32 -1.27 -19.70 5.51
CA VAL A 32 -2.75 -19.84 5.64
C VAL A 32 -3.21 -18.95 6.79
N PRO A 33 -4.18 -18.05 6.54
CA PRO A 33 -4.79 -17.28 7.60
C PRO A 33 -5.34 -18.23 8.65
N GLN A 34 -4.94 -18.09 9.90
CA GLN A 34 -5.74 -18.63 10.99
C GLN A 34 -7.05 -17.84 10.98
N PRO A 35 -8.22 -18.47 11.18
CA PRO A 35 -9.44 -17.70 11.35
C PRO A 35 -9.16 -16.68 12.45
N ALA A 36 -9.42 -15.41 12.17
CA ALA A 36 -9.32 -14.35 13.16
C ALA A 36 -10.23 -14.75 14.33
N ASN A 37 -9.64 -15.19 15.43
CA ASN A 37 -10.33 -15.20 16.69
C ASN A 37 -10.45 -13.72 17.06
N GLY A 38 -11.47 -13.07 16.50
CA GLY A 38 -11.88 -11.75 16.99
C GLY A 38 -12.07 -11.86 18.51
N PRO A 39 -11.80 -10.81 19.27
CA PRO A 39 -11.98 -10.84 20.70
C PRO A 39 -13.39 -11.33 21.03
N ASP A 40 -13.50 -12.38 21.83
CA ASP A 40 -14.78 -12.92 22.36
C ASP A 40 -15.54 -11.89 23.21
N HIS A 41 -15.00 -10.70 23.36
CA HIS A 41 -15.52 -9.59 24.15
C HIS A 41 -15.93 -8.41 23.28
N LEU A 42 -16.97 -8.58 22.44
CA LEU A 42 -17.75 -7.45 21.88
C LEU A 42 -18.63 -6.80 22.97
N SER A 43 -18.21 -6.81 24.23
CA SER A 43 -18.83 -6.05 25.30
C SER A 43 -18.31 -4.61 25.33
N VAL A 44 -18.32 -3.93 24.21
CA VAL A 44 -18.36 -2.47 24.26
C VAL A 44 -19.76 -2.15 24.77
N ALA A 45 -19.83 -1.65 26.00
CA ALA A 45 -21.03 -0.98 26.50
C ALA A 45 -21.30 0.17 25.53
N SER A 46 -22.00 -0.14 24.44
CA SER A 46 -22.48 0.89 23.53
C SER A 46 -23.41 1.75 24.37
N ASN A 47 -22.96 2.93 24.76
CA ASN A 47 -23.83 3.98 25.21
C ASN A 47 -24.69 4.36 24.01
N SER A 48 -25.66 3.49 23.67
CA SER A 48 -26.63 3.68 22.59
C SER A 48 -27.50 4.94 22.79
N GLN A 49 -27.32 5.61 23.94
CA GLN A 49 -27.99 6.85 24.34
C GLN A 49 -27.21 8.12 23.93
N ASP A 50 -26.00 8.02 23.38
CA ASP A 50 -25.30 9.20 22.91
C ASP A 50 -26.09 9.83 21.74
N PRO A 51 -26.41 11.13 21.82
CA PRO A 51 -27.23 11.83 20.82
C PRO A 51 -26.76 11.66 19.39
N ILE A 52 -25.43 11.54 19.16
CA ILE A 52 -24.86 11.39 17.80
C ILE A 52 -25.33 10.09 17.13
N TYR A 53 -25.33 8.96 17.85
CA TYR A 53 -25.71 7.67 17.27
C TYR A 53 -27.21 7.61 16.96
N THR A 54 -28.04 8.23 17.84
CA THR A 54 -29.46 8.39 17.61
C THR A 54 -29.73 9.28 16.38
N MET A 55 -29.01 10.38 16.21
CA MET A 55 -29.14 11.25 15.04
C MET A 55 -28.73 10.53 13.74
N LEU A 56 -27.62 9.81 13.76
CA LEU A 56 -27.16 9.02 12.60
C LEU A 56 -28.18 7.95 12.22
N SER A 57 -28.65 7.16 13.17
CA SER A 57 -29.65 6.10 12.94
C SER A 57 -30.97 6.63 12.41
N LYS A 58 -31.44 7.78 12.91
CA LYS A 58 -32.67 8.41 12.44
C LYS A 58 -32.53 9.00 11.03
N ALA A 59 -31.36 9.60 10.73
CA ALA A 59 -31.12 10.25 9.43
C ALA A 59 -30.76 9.24 8.33
N LEU A 60 -30.14 8.12 8.70
CA LEU A 60 -29.58 7.11 7.78
C LEU A 60 -29.96 5.67 8.25
N PRO A 61 -31.26 5.33 8.36
CA PRO A 61 -31.72 4.09 8.99
C PRO A 61 -31.15 2.82 8.31
N ASP A 62 -30.93 2.88 6.99
CA ASP A 62 -30.43 1.75 6.19
C ASP A 62 -28.91 1.74 6.02
N ALA A 63 -28.18 2.69 6.62
CA ALA A 63 -26.75 2.82 6.45
C ALA A 63 -25.95 2.72 7.76
N VAL A 64 -26.62 2.67 8.93
CA VAL A 64 -25.96 2.58 10.24
C VAL A 64 -26.05 1.17 10.78
N ILE A 65 -24.90 0.60 11.17
CA ILE A 65 -24.77 -0.75 11.72
C ILE A 65 -24.21 -0.61 13.13
N PHE A 66 -24.95 -1.16 14.10
CA PHE A 66 -24.53 -1.22 15.51
C PHE A 66 -24.01 -2.61 15.90
N PRO A 67 -23.23 -2.74 16.98
CA PRO A 67 -22.74 -4.02 17.48
C PRO A 67 -23.81 -5.09 17.72
N HIS A 68 -25.06 -4.69 18.09
CA HIS A 68 -26.17 -5.64 18.28
C HIS A 68 -26.64 -6.31 16.96
N ASN A 69 -26.30 -5.75 15.79
CA ASN A 69 -26.38 -6.44 14.50
C ASN A 69 -25.09 -7.21 14.26
N GLU A 70 -24.87 -8.27 15.06
CA GLU A 70 -23.60 -8.99 15.12
C GLU A 70 -23.07 -9.43 13.75
N VAL A 71 -23.92 -9.94 12.87
CA VAL A 71 -23.49 -10.48 11.56
C VAL A 71 -22.92 -9.37 10.67
N ALA A 72 -23.65 -8.27 10.54
CA ALA A 72 -23.22 -7.15 9.68
C ALA A 72 -22.02 -6.41 10.29
N PHE A 73 -22.03 -6.20 11.62
CA PHE A 73 -20.95 -5.54 12.33
C PHE A 73 -19.66 -6.35 12.26
N ARG A 74 -19.71 -7.64 12.59
CA ARG A 74 -18.57 -8.56 12.50
C ARG A 74 -18.02 -8.63 11.08
N LYS A 75 -18.89 -8.75 10.07
CA LYS A 75 -18.47 -8.73 8.67
C LYS A 75 -17.69 -7.45 8.30
N SER A 76 -18.10 -6.30 8.85
CA SER A 76 -17.36 -5.05 8.66
C SER A 76 -16.00 -5.10 9.35
N MET A 77 -15.95 -5.53 10.62
CA MET A 77 -14.71 -5.61 11.40
C MET A 77 -13.70 -6.61 10.84
N ASP A 78 -14.13 -7.78 10.37
CA ASP A 78 -13.27 -8.81 9.81
C ASP A 78 -12.73 -8.47 8.39
N SER A 79 -13.13 -7.33 7.82
CA SER A 79 -12.73 -6.93 6.46
C SER A 79 -11.37 -6.24 6.38
N TYR A 80 -10.74 -5.90 7.49
CA TYR A 80 -9.40 -5.32 7.52
C TYR A 80 -8.32 -6.34 7.16
N TRP A 81 -7.25 -5.84 6.55
CA TRP A 81 -6.09 -6.65 6.24
C TRP A 81 -5.24 -6.97 7.48
N ALA A 82 -5.00 -5.97 8.34
CA ALA A 82 -4.20 -6.12 9.55
C ALA A 82 -5.06 -6.44 10.76
N GLN A 83 -4.64 -7.44 11.55
CA GLN A 83 -5.37 -7.90 12.73
C GLN A 83 -5.58 -6.79 13.78
N GLN A 84 -4.58 -5.94 14.00
CA GLN A 84 -4.67 -4.84 14.97
C GLN A 84 -5.71 -3.77 14.60
N GLU A 85 -6.11 -3.66 13.35
CA GLU A 85 -7.21 -2.79 12.95
C GLU A 85 -8.58 -3.41 13.28
N CYS A 86 -8.70 -4.75 13.23
CA CYS A 86 -9.90 -5.45 13.66
C CYS A 86 -10.15 -5.31 15.17
N GLU A 87 -9.11 -5.02 15.94
CA GLU A 87 -9.17 -4.87 17.40
C GLU A 87 -9.61 -3.47 17.86
N VAL A 88 -9.61 -2.48 16.97
CA VAL A 88 -10.11 -1.12 17.23
C VAL A 88 -11.59 -1.07 16.93
N VAL A 89 -12.43 -1.09 17.98
CA VAL A 89 -13.87 -1.32 17.87
C VAL A 89 -14.66 0.00 17.88
N PRO A 90 -15.32 0.39 16.76
CA PRO A 90 -16.16 1.58 16.73
C PRO A 90 -17.51 1.35 17.46
N ALA A 91 -18.13 2.41 17.92
CA ALA A 91 -19.49 2.35 18.48
C ALA A 91 -20.56 2.04 17.43
N CYS A 92 -20.35 2.50 16.19
CA CYS A 92 -21.19 2.13 15.05
C CYS A 92 -20.40 2.28 13.73
N VAL A 93 -20.93 1.61 12.70
CA VAL A 93 -20.43 1.71 11.33
C VAL A 93 -21.47 2.40 10.46
N VAL A 94 -21.08 3.43 9.72
CA VAL A 94 -21.92 4.10 8.70
C VAL A 94 -21.42 3.65 7.32
N GLN A 95 -22.27 2.96 6.55
CA GLN A 95 -21.97 2.50 5.20
C GLN A 95 -22.80 3.29 4.17
N PRO A 96 -22.33 4.47 3.72
CA PRO A 96 -23.08 5.28 2.75
C PRO A 96 -23.10 4.59 1.39
N ARG A 97 -24.26 4.65 0.71
CA ARG A 97 -24.45 4.11 -0.65
C ARG A 97 -24.17 5.14 -1.74
N ASP A 98 -24.15 6.42 -1.36
CA ASP A 98 -23.90 7.53 -2.27
C ASP A 98 -23.33 8.75 -1.53
N ALA A 99 -22.98 9.78 -2.29
CA ALA A 99 -22.41 11.00 -1.74
C ALA A 99 -23.41 11.79 -0.86
N GLN A 100 -24.71 11.63 -1.07
CA GLN A 100 -25.75 12.34 -0.31
C GLN A 100 -25.88 11.76 1.10
N GLN A 101 -25.87 10.42 1.24
CA GLN A 101 -25.85 9.77 2.54
C GLN A 101 -24.56 10.12 3.29
N LEU A 102 -23.41 10.11 2.60
CA LEU A 102 -22.14 10.52 3.20
C LEU A 102 -22.18 11.99 3.66
N SER A 103 -22.74 12.91 2.83
CA SER A 103 -22.93 14.32 3.20
C SER A 103 -23.75 14.45 4.48
N THR A 104 -24.83 13.68 4.60
CA THR A 104 -25.67 13.67 5.81
C THR A 104 -24.88 13.21 7.04
N ALA A 105 -24.09 12.14 6.93
CA ALA A 105 -23.24 11.68 8.02
C ALA A 105 -22.20 12.73 8.43
N VAL A 106 -21.50 13.34 7.46
CA VAL A 106 -20.49 14.39 7.72
C VAL A 106 -21.10 15.60 8.41
N LYS A 107 -22.30 16.05 8.02
CA LYS A 107 -22.99 17.16 8.69
C LYS A 107 -23.31 16.87 10.15
N ILE A 108 -23.69 15.64 10.47
CA ILE A 108 -23.97 15.23 11.86
C ILE A 108 -22.65 15.19 12.65
N LEU A 109 -21.60 14.58 12.09
CA LEU A 109 -20.27 14.56 12.70
C LEU A 109 -19.69 15.96 12.93
N LYS A 110 -19.88 16.87 11.97
CA LYS A 110 -19.42 18.27 12.10
C LYS A 110 -20.11 18.99 13.24
N ARG A 111 -21.44 18.83 13.39
CA ARG A 111 -22.17 19.43 14.52
C ARG A 111 -21.67 18.91 15.87
N GLU A 112 -21.42 17.63 15.98
CA GLU A 112 -20.88 17.01 17.18
C GLU A 112 -19.47 17.54 17.47
N PHE A 113 -18.62 17.60 16.47
CA PHE A 113 -17.27 18.15 16.56
C PHE A 113 -17.28 19.59 17.06
N ASP A 114 -18.13 20.45 16.48
CA ASP A 114 -18.27 21.86 16.88
C ASP A 114 -18.74 21.99 18.33
N GLY A 115 -19.70 21.16 18.74
CA GLY A 115 -20.18 21.12 20.13
C GLY A 115 -19.07 20.75 21.12
N ARG A 116 -18.23 19.76 20.78
CA ARG A 116 -17.08 19.35 21.62
C ARG A 116 -16.01 20.43 21.71
N GLU A 117 -15.70 21.12 20.60
CA GLU A 117 -14.70 22.20 20.58
C GLU A 117 -15.18 23.44 21.38
N LEU A 118 -16.48 23.77 21.34
CA LEU A 118 -17.07 24.82 22.18
C LEU A 118 -16.99 24.47 23.67
N GLY A 119 -17.35 23.24 24.04
CA GLY A 119 -17.27 22.76 25.42
C GLY A 119 -15.86 22.69 26.00
N LYS A 120 -14.80 22.57 25.16
CA LYS A 120 -13.39 22.67 25.62
C LYS A 120 -12.97 24.10 25.97
N LYS A 121 -13.47 25.11 25.27
CA LYS A 121 -13.16 26.52 25.53
C LYS A 121 -13.65 27.00 26.90
N ASP A 122 -14.71 26.38 27.42
CA ASP A 122 -15.28 26.73 28.73
C ASP A 122 -14.60 26.00 29.91
N ARG A 123 -13.75 25.02 29.64
CA ARG A 123 -12.99 24.29 30.67
C ARG A 123 -11.59 24.85 30.82
N THR A 124 -11.39 25.72 31.79
CA THR A 124 -10.06 26.16 32.28
C THR A 124 -9.43 25.05 33.16
N GLY A 125 -8.90 24.00 32.54
CA GLY A 125 -8.24 22.93 33.25
C GLY A 125 -7.36 22.11 32.30
N SER A 126 -6.09 21.98 32.68
CA SER A 126 -5.02 21.31 31.95
C SER A 126 -5.21 19.80 31.91
N ASP A 127 -6.09 19.31 31.03
CA ASP A 127 -6.09 17.91 30.64
C ASP A 127 -5.81 17.83 29.12
N GLU A 128 -4.52 17.92 28.76
CA GLU A 128 -4.04 17.75 27.40
C GLU A 128 -4.03 16.27 26.94
N GLY A 129 -4.89 15.43 27.50
CA GLY A 129 -5.15 14.10 26.98
C GLY A 129 -5.72 14.23 25.57
N LYS A 130 -5.08 13.59 24.56
CA LYS A 130 -5.64 13.49 23.20
C LYS A 130 -7.08 13.01 23.33
N SER A 131 -8.04 13.86 22.96
CA SER A 131 -9.43 13.42 22.82
C SER A 131 -9.47 12.21 21.87
N PRO A 132 -10.17 11.14 22.21
CA PRO A 132 -10.37 10.05 21.26
C PRO A 132 -10.99 10.63 19.99
N GLY A 133 -10.54 10.15 18.82
CA GLY A 133 -11.07 10.59 17.54
C GLY A 133 -12.59 10.42 17.50
N LEU A 134 -13.28 11.34 16.83
CA LEU A 134 -14.73 11.26 16.70
C LEU A 134 -15.14 10.19 15.69
N PHE A 135 -14.37 10.08 14.59
CA PHE A 135 -14.63 9.14 13.51
C PHE A 135 -13.36 8.70 12.79
N ALA A 136 -13.49 7.62 12.02
CA ALA A 136 -12.48 7.15 11.08
C ALA A 136 -13.09 6.93 9.71
N ILE A 137 -12.24 6.91 8.66
CA ILE A 137 -12.65 6.67 7.28
C ILE A 137 -11.97 5.40 6.77
N ARG A 138 -12.76 4.43 6.32
CA ARG A 138 -12.25 3.21 5.72
C ARG A 138 -12.60 3.13 4.24
N GLY A 139 -11.58 3.08 3.36
CA GLY A 139 -11.72 2.64 1.97
C GLY A 139 -11.56 1.12 1.87
N GLY A 140 -10.39 0.63 1.52
CA GLY A 140 -10.09 -0.82 1.42
C GLY A 140 -9.63 -1.51 2.71
N GLY A 141 -9.39 -0.78 3.80
CA GLY A 141 -8.97 -1.35 5.09
C GLY A 141 -7.60 -2.06 5.05
N HIS A 142 -6.65 -1.55 4.24
CA HIS A 142 -5.35 -2.21 4.03
C HIS A 142 -4.17 -1.50 4.73
N SER A 143 -4.44 -0.57 5.65
CA SER A 143 -3.42 0.04 6.49
C SER A 143 -2.93 -0.95 7.55
N PRO A 144 -1.61 -1.03 7.84
CA PRO A 144 -1.08 -1.77 8.97
C PRO A 144 -1.05 -0.94 10.27
N VAL A 145 -1.40 0.34 10.21
CA VAL A 145 -1.36 1.24 11.39
C VAL A 145 -2.66 1.12 12.15
N SER A 146 -2.59 0.72 13.40
CA SER A 146 -3.76 0.58 14.28
C SER A 146 -4.47 1.93 14.45
N GLY A 147 -5.77 1.95 14.20
CA GLY A 147 -6.58 3.16 14.27
C GLY A 147 -6.51 4.09 13.05
N ALA A 148 -5.72 3.77 12.01
CA ALA A 148 -5.66 4.61 10.82
C ALA A 148 -6.93 4.54 9.94
N ALA A 149 -7.72 3.48 10.08
CA ALA A 149 -8.96 3.27 9.35
C ALA A 149 -10.08 2.71 10.24
N SER A 150 -9.92 2.76 11.56
CA SER A 150 -10.91 2.46 12.59
C SER A 150 -10.76 3.45 13.74
N VAL A 151 -11.74 3.48 14.65
CA VAL A 151 -11.74 4.37 15.81
C VAL A 151 -12.38 3.68 17.00
N GLU A 152 -11.72 3.71 18.16
CA GLU A 152 -12.26 3.13 19.37
C GLU A 152 -13.44 3.95 19.89
N GLY A 153 -14.61 3.32 20.02
CA GLY A 153 -15.82 3.96 20.56
C GLY A 153 -16.40 5.12 19.74
N GLY A 154 -15.86 5.40 18.55
CA GLY A 154 -16.33 6.45 17.64
C GLY A 154 -17.18 5.92 16.47
N VAL A 155 -17.30 6.71 15.41
CA VAL A 155 -18.06 6.38 14.20
C VAL A 155 -17.12 5.93 13.08
N LEU A 156 -17.25 4.71 12.59
CA LEU A 156 -16.54 4.27 11.40
C LEU A 156 -17.35 4.61 10.14
N ILE A 157 -16.81 5.43 9.25
CA ILE A 157 -17.35 5.64 7.90
C ILE A 157 -16.72 4.60 6.97
N ASP A 158 -17.49 3.60 6.58
CA ASP A 158 -17.06 2.50 5.72
C ASP A 158 -17.55 2.73 4.29
N LEU A 159 -16.63 3.05 3.40
CA LEU A 159 -16.91 3.37 1.99
C LEU A 159 -17.12 2.13 1.11
N SER A 160 -17.12 0.92 1.66
CA SER A 160 -17.13 -0.34 0.90
C SER A 160 -18.32 -0.52 -0.05
N LEU A 161 -19.42 0.20 0.15
CA LEU A 161 -20.56 0.20 -0.78
C LEU A 161 -20.36 1.15 -1.97
N LEU A 162 -19.44 2.12 -1.90
CA LEU A 162 -19.06 2.99 -3.01
C LEU A 162 -17.97 2.31 -3.86
N ARG A 163 -18.29 1.21 -4.52
CA ARG A 163 -17.30 0.36 -5.23
C ARG A 163 -17.57 0.16 -6.71
N GLU A 164 -18.45 0.94 -7.28
CA GLU A 164 -18.78 0.85 -8.70
C GLU A 164 -17.57 1.20 -9.57
N VAL A 165 -17.42 0.49 -10.71
CA VAL A 165 -16.37 0.71 -11.70
C VAL A 165 -17.05 0.86 -13.05
N THR A 166 -17.06 2.09 -13.58
CA THR A 166 -17.80 2.45 -14.79
C THR A 166 -16.86 3.06 -15.82
N PRO A 167 -16.38 2.26 -16.81
CA PRO A 167 -15.63 2.76 -17.94
C PRO A 167 -16.50 3.63 -18.85
N SER A 168 -15.92 4.72 -19.41
CA SER A 168 -16.56 5.53 -20.44
C SER A 168 -16.78 4.71 -21.72
N GLU A 169 -17.73 5.13 -22.55
CA GLU A 169 -18.07 4.43 -23.81
C GLU A 169 -16.88 4.37 -24.76
N ASP A 170 -16.10 5.42 -24.84
CA ASP A 170 -14.89 5.54 -25.68
C ASP A 170 -13.65 4.85 -25.08
N GLY A 171 -13.75 4.32 -23.86
CA GLY A 171 -12.65 3.68 -23.16
C GLY A 171 -11.50 4.60 -22.73
N SER A 172 -11.69 5.93 -22.77
CA SER A 172 -10.63 6.90 -22.41
C SER A 172 -10.52 7.17 -20.91
N SER A 173 -11.56 6.89 -20.16
CA SER A 173 -11.63 7.13 -18.72
C SER A 173 -12.46 6.07 -17.98
N VAL A 174 -12.28 6.02 -16.67
CA VAL A 174 -13.05 5.13 -15.78
C VAL A 174 -13.41 5.88 -14.52
N VAL A 175 -14.69 5.85 -14.14
CA VAL A 175 -15.14 6.29 -12.82
C VAL A 175 -15.05 5.12 -11.86
N ILE A 176 -14.37 5.32 -10.73
CA ILE A 176 -14.08 4.28 -9.73
C ILE A 176 -14.53 4.77 -8.36
N GLY A 177 -15.40 4.03 -7.70
CA GLY A 177 -15.82 4.31 -6.34
C GLY A 177 -14.68 4.18 -5.32
N ALA A 178 -14.65 5.03 -4.31
CA ALA A 178 -13.55 5.11 -3.34
C ALA A 178 -13.42 3.87 -2.45
N GLY A 179 -14.47 3.09 -2.29
CA GLY A 179 -14.48 1.82 -1.56
C GLY A 179 -14.10 0.60 -2.41
N ALA A 180 -13.86 0.77 -3.73
CA ALA A 180 -13.40 -0.33 -4.59
C ALA A 180 -12.00 -0.80 -4.20
N LYS A 181 -11.73 -2.08 -4.45
CA LYS A 181 -10.38 -2.66 -4.42
C LYS A 181 -9.82 -2.77 -5.84
N TRP A 182 -8.51 -2.84 -5.98
CA TRP A 182 -7.89 -2.96 -7.30
C TRP A 182 -8.30 -4.24 -8.05
N MET A 183 -8.72 -5.30 -7.33
CA MET A 183 -9.34 -6.47 -7.93
C MET A 183 -10.64 -6.13 -8.67
N ASP A 184 -11.50 -5.30 -8.08
CA ASP A 184 -12.77 -4.91 -8.71
C ASP A 184 -12.52 -4.14 -10.01
N VAL A 185 -11.54 -3.23 -9.97
CA VAL A 185 -11.14 -2.42 -11.13
C VAL A 185 -10.54 -3.27 -12.25
N SER A 186 -9.53 -4.08 -11.91
CA SER A 186 -8.81 -4.86 -12.92
C SER A 186 -9.70 -5.92 -13.59
N LYS A 187 -10.63 -6.55 -12.86
CA LYS A 187 -11.58 -7.53 -13.45
C LYS A 187 -12.45 -6.88 -14.52
N VAL A 188 -13.06 -5.73 -14.21
CA VAL A 188 -13.93 -5.02 -15.17
C VAL A 188 -13.15 -4.55 -16.39
N LEU A 189 -11.90 -4.13 -16.20
CA LEU A 189 -11.09 -3.57 -17.29
C LEU A 189 -10.42 -4.66 -18.15
N ASP A 190 -9.97 -5.77 -17.57
CA ASP A 190 -9.42 -6.92 -18.32
C ASP A 190 -10.42 -7.45 -19.37
N GLU A 191 -11.73 -7.49 -19.01
CA GLU A 191 -12.80 -7.92 -19.94
C GLU A 191 -12.97 -6.97 -21.14
N ARG A 192 -12.55 -5.73 -21.02
CA ARG A 192 -12.65 -4.69 -22.06
C ARG A 192 -11.33 -4.44 -22.78
N GLY A 193 -10.26 -5.14 -22.43
CA GLY A 193 -8.92 -4.89 -22.95
C GLY A 193 -8.36 -3.52 -22.55
N LEU A 194 -8.74 -3.02 -21.37
CA LEU A 194 -8.36 -1.73 -20.83
C LEU A 194 -7.56 -1.88 -19.53
N ALA A 195 -6.83 -0.84 -19.16
CA ALA A 195 -6.26 -0.67 -17.84
C ALA A 195 -6.27 0.80 -17.42
N VAL A 196 -6.09 1.04 -16.12
CA VAL A 196 -5.73 2.33 -15.53
C VAL A 196 -4.37 2.20 -14.85
N VAL A 197 -3.71 3.31 -14.57
CA VAL A 197 -2.56 3.31 -13.67
C VAL A 197 -3.07 3.02 -12.26
N GLY A 198 -2.96 1.77 -11.82
CA GLY A 198 -3.57 1.26 -10.60
C GLY A 198 -2.59 0.52 -9.70
N GLY A 199 -3.06 0.15 -8.50
CA GLY A 199 -2.25 -0.57 -7.51
C GLY A 199 -1.83 -1.97 -7.97
N ARG A 200 -0.71 -2.44 -7.44
CA ARG A 200 -0.06 -3.72 -7.81
C ARG A 200 -0.56 -4.92 -7.00
N ASN A 201 -1.32 -4.69 -5.94
CA ASN A 201 -1.91 -5.73 -5.09
C ASN A 201 -3.45 -5.66 -5.19
N SER A 202 -4.07 -6.78 -5.52
CA SER A 202 -5.51 -6.88 -5.81
C SER A 202 -6.41 -6.54 -4.61
N ALA A 203 -5.99 -6.80 -3.37
CA ALA A 203 -6.80 -6.55 -2.18
C ALA A 203 -6.70 -5.11 -1.65
N VAL A 204 -5.74 -4.32 -2.12
CA VAL A 204 -5.56 -2.92 -1.69
C VAL A 204 -6.70 -2.06 -2.22
N GLY A 205 -7.22 -1.17 -1.36
CA GLY A 205 -8.27 -0.22 -1.73
C GLY A 205 -7.77 0.88 -2.67
N VAL A 206 -8.66 1.32 -3.57
CA VAL A 206 -8.39 2.40 -4.51
C VAL A 206 -8.19 3.73 -3.78
N GLY A 207 -9.05 4.03 -2.79
CA GLY A 207 -9.07 5.32 -2.11
C GLY A 207 -7.74 5.69 -1.47
N GLY A 208 -7.32 4.93 -0.45
CA GLY A 208 -6.10 5.24 0.31
C GLY A 208 -4.84 5.21 -0.55
N LEU A 209 -4.70 4.18 -1.42
CA LEU A 209 -3.53 4.07 -2.30
C LEU A 209 -3.40 5.29 -3.21
N THR A 210 -4.49 5.74 -3.83
CA THR A 210 -4.47 6.85 -4.79
C THR A 210 -4.19 8.18 -4.11
N LEU A 211 -4.83 8.44 -2.95
CA LEU A 211 -4.65 9.67 -2.19
C LEU A 211 -3.23 9.81 -1.60
N GLY A 212 -2.53 8.70 -1.37
CA GLY A 212 -1.13 8.70 -0.92
C GLY A 212 -0.09 8.67 -2.06
N GLY A 213 -0.51 8.89 -3.31
CA GLY A 213 0.36 8.89 -4.49
C GLY A 213 0.17 7.66 -5.38
N GLY A 214 0.43 6.48 -4.87
CA GLY A 214 0.23 5.20 -5.56
C GLY A 214 1.33 4.83 -6.54
N LEU A 215 1.84 3.60 -6.42
CA LEU A 215 2.79 2.97 -7.33
C LEU A 215 2.11 1.90 -8.17
N SER A 216 2.47 1.82 -9.46
CA SER A 216 1.85 0.95 -10.44
C SER A 216 2.87 0.17 -11.25
N PHE A 217 2.45 -0.96 -11.86
CA PHE A 217 3.20 -1.60 -12.94
C PHE A 217 3.30 -0.71 -14.19
N PHE A 218 2.45 0.28 -14.30
CA PHE A 218 2.44 1.25 -15.39
C PHE A 218 3.18 2.56 -15.04
N SER A 219 3.77 2.69 -13.84
CA SER A 219 4.51 3.91 -13.46
C SER A 219 5.63 4.28 -14.43
N PRO A 220 6.38 3.33 -15.04
CA PRO A 220 7.38 3.67 -16.05
C PRO A 220 6.81 4.39 -17.27
N ARG A 221 5.54 4.15 -17.61
CA ARG A 221 4.88 4.79 -18.77
C ARG A 221 4.19 6.09 -18.42
N PHE A 222 3.52 6.14 -17.27
CA PHE A 222 2.51 7.16 -16.99
C PHE A 222 2.69 7.85 -15.62
N GLY A 223 3.75 7.55 -14.88
CA GLY A 223 3.97 8.13 -13.56
C GLY A 223 3.15 7.46 -12.45
N LEU A 224 2.86 8.21 -11.41
CA LEU A 224 2.17 7.72 -10.21
C LEU A 224 0.66 7.58 -10.44
N VAL A 225 -0.01 6.79 -9.60
CA VAL A 225 -1.46 6.57 -9.71
C VAL A 225 -2.23 7.88 -9.59
N CYS A 226 -1.94 8.70 -8.58
CA CYS A 226 -2.61 9.99 -8.36
C CYS A 226 -2.48 10.96 -9.53
N SER A 227 -1.39 10.88 -10.29
CA SER A 227 -1.13 11.74 -11.45
C SER A 227 -2.03 11.40 -12.64
N ASN A 228 -2.63 10.23 -12.65
CA ASN A 228 -3.56 9.77 -13.69
C ASN A 228 -5.04 9.97 -13.31
N ILE A 229 -5.30 10.64 -12.19
CA ILE A 229 -6.66 11.01 -11.78
C ILE A 229 -6.99 12.40 -12.33
N THR A 230 -8.00 12.46 -13.17
CA THR A 230 -8.47 13.70 -13.81
C THR A 230 -9.47 14.46 -12.95
N SER A 231 -10.24 13.73 -12.12
CA SER A 231 -11.28 14.34 -11.27
C SER A 231 -11.53 13.48 -10.02
N TYR A 232 -11.88 14.17 -8.93
CA TYR A 232 -12.36 13.60 -7.67
C TYR A 232 -13.73 14.15 -7.36
N LYS A 233 -14.69 13.31 -6.98
CA LYS A 233 -15.93 13.72 -6.34
C LYS A 233 -15.81 13.46 -4.85
N LEU A 234 -16.09 14.45 -4.01
CA LEU A 234 -15.86 14.34 -2.56
C LEU A 234 -16.88 15.13 -1.75
N VAL A 235 -16.98 14.80 -0.46
CA VAL A 235 -17.73 15.50 0.57
C VAL A 235 -16.76 16.27 1.46
N LEU A 236 -16.94 17.60 1.54
CA LEU A 236 -16.14 18.50 2.38
C LEU A 236 -16.59 18.47 3.84
N ALA A 237 -15.82 19.08 4.74
CA ALA A 237 -16.14 19.20 6.17
C ALA A 237 -17.50 19.86 6.44
N SER A 238 -17.93 20.78 5.59
CA SER A 238 -19.26 21.40 5.65
C SER A 238 -20.41 20.47 5.26
N GLY A 239 -20.10 19.27 4.74
CA GLY A 239 -21.05 18.36 4.11
C GLY A 239 -21.38 18.73 2.66
N ALA A 240 -20.76 19.76 2.07
CA ALA A 240 -20.95 20.10 0.67
C ALA A 240 -20.33 19.02 -0.22
N ILE A 241 -21.08 18.60 -1.26
CA ILE A 241 -20.58 17.68 -2.29
C ILE A 241 -19.94 18.54 -3.38
N THR A 242 -18.69 18.26 -3.70
CA THR A 242 -17.94 19.03 -4.71
C THR A 242 -17.13 18.14 -5.64
N THR A 243 -16.63 18.74 -6.71
CA THR A 243 -15.70 18.12 -7.65
C THR A 243 -14.37 18.86 -7.62
N ALA A 244 -13.27 18.14 -7.60
CA ALA A 244 -11.93 18.69 -7.74
C ALA A 244 -11.31 18.17 -9.05
N SER A 245 -10.92 19.07 -9.94
CA SER A 245 -10.27 18.79 -11.23
C SER A 245 -9.40 19.97 -11.64
N VAL A 246 -8.70 19.88 -12.77
CA VAL A 246 -7.92 21.01 -13.31
C VAL A 246 -8.79 22.27 -13.52
N SER A 247 -10.08 22.11 -13.89
CA SER A 247 -11.01 23.21 -14.18
C SER A 247 -11.92 23.58 -13.01
N SER A 248 -11.97 22.77 -11.95
CA SER A 248 -12.83 22.99 -10.79
C SER A 248 -12.08 22.68 -9.52
N ASN A 249 -11.88 23.67 -8.63
CA ASN A 249 -11.08 23.53 -7.41
C ASN A 249 -9.67 22.93 -7.67
N PRO A 250 -8.84 23.57 -8.52
CA PRO A 250 -7.55 23.01 -8.96
C PRO A 250 -6.53 22.85 -7.82
N ASP A 251 -6.60 23.69 -6.81
CA ASP A 251 -5.79 23.59 -5.59
C ASP A 251 -6.16 22.32 -4.80
N LEU A 252 -7.44 22.06 -4.61
CA LEU A 252 -7.93 20.84 -3.96
C LEU A 252 -7.55 19.58 -4.78
N TRP A 253 -7.68 19.65 -6.11
CA TRP A 253 -7.26 18.57 -7.00
C TRP A 253 -5.77 18.23 -6.86
N ARG A 254 -4.91 19.25 -6.80
CA ARG A 254 -3.47 19.06 -6.56
C ARG A 254 -3.21 18.51 -5.15
N ALA A 255 -3.90 19.03 -4.13
CA ALA A 255 -3.72 18.61 -2.74
C ALA A 255 -4.10 17.15 -2.51
N LEU A 256 -5.19 16.66 -3.14
CA LEU A 256 -5.62 15.26 -3.08
C LEU A 256 -4.61 14.28 -3.70
N LYS A 257 -3.68 14.77 -4.54
CA LYS A 257 -2.58 13.99 -5.11
C LYS A 257 -1.39 13.91 -4.16
N GLY A 258 -1.49 13.10 -3.14
CA GLY A 258 -0.46 12.86 -2.14
C GLY A 258 -0.81 13.36 -0.74
N GLY A 259 -1.83 14.21 -0.59
CA GLY A 259 -2.22 14.80 0.69
C GLY A 259 -3.21 13.99 1.52
N SER A 260 -3.56 12.75 1.10
CA SER A 260 -4.48 11.84 1.81
C SER A 260 -5.89 12.42 2.00
N SER A 261 -6.60 12.02 3.07
CA SER A 261 -7.98 12.40 3.38
C SER A 261 -8.12 13.71 4.18
N ASN A 262 -7.11 14.57 4.16
CA ASN A 262 -7.05 15.81 4.98
C ASN A 262 -8.00 16.94 4.53
N PHE A 263 -8.71 16.79 3.42
CA PHE A 263 -9.48 17.85 2.79
C PHE A 263 -10.96 17.53 2.62
N GLY A 264 -11.32 16.27 2.81
CA GLY A 264 -12.67 15.75 2.59
C GLY A 264 -12.66 14.25 2.32
N ILE A 265 -13.84 13.66 2.24
CA ILE A 265 -14.03 12.23 1.98
C ILE A 265 -14.35 12.05 0.50
N VAL A 266 -13.40 11.47 -0.25
CA VAL A 266 -13.59 11.16 -1.68
C VAL A 266 -14.60 10.02 -1.83
N THR A 267 -15.56 10.19 -2.72
CA THR A 267 -16.58 9.19 -3.05
C THR A 267 -16.29 8.45 -4.35
N SER A 268 -15.67 9.14 -5.32
CA SER A 268 -15.22 8.52 -6.58
C SER A 268 -14.05 9.26 -7.21
N PHE A 269 -13.31 8.51 -8.03
CA PHE A 269 -12.16 8.96 -8.82
C PHE A 269 -12.48 8.78 -10.30
N THR A 270 -12.18 9.78 -11.15
CA THR A 270 -12.14 9.59 -12.60
C THR A 270 -10.68 9.41 -13.01
N ALA A 271 -10.31 8.23 -13.45
CA ALA A 271 -8.97 7.86 -13.88
C ALA A 271 -8.87 7.82 -15.41
N ARG A 272 -7.72 8.23 -15.97
CA ARG A 272 -7.40 7.97 -17.38
C ARG A 272 -7.26 6.46 -17.60
N SER A 273 -7.86 5.92 -18.64
CA SER A 273 -7.69 4.52 -19.07
C SER A 273 -7.03 4.45 -20.44
N PHE A 274 -6.48 3.29 -20.72
CA PHE A 274 -5.74 3.03 -21.95
C PHE A 274 -5.86 1.55 -22.35
N PRO A 275 -5.68 1.22 -23.64
CA PRO A 275 -5.65 -0.17 -24.10
C PRO A 275 -4.55 -0.97 -23.40
N CYS A 276 -4.91 -2.15 -22.90
CA CYS A 276 -4.00 -3.07 -22.24
C CYS A 276 -4.44 -4.51 -22.51
N GLY A 277 -3.53 -5.28 -23.07
CA GLY A 277 -3.71 -6.72 -23.24
C GLY A 277 -3.10 -7.52 -22.08
N MET A 278 -2.67 -8.74 -22.39
CA MET A 278 -1.94 -9.59 -21.45
C MET A 278 -0.59 -8.98 -21.13
N ILE A 279 -0.16 -9.08 -19.88
CA ILE A 279 1.17 -8.67 -19.43
C ILE A 279 2.04 -9.89 -19.12
N TRP A 280 3.36 -9.74 -19.16
CA TRP A 280 4.29 -10.73 -18.62
C TRP A 280 4.65 -10.33 -17.20
N SER A 281 4.44 -11.21 -16.23
CA SER A 281 4.67 -10.91 -14.82
C SER A 281 4.89 -12.18 -14.01
N GLY A 282 5.61 -12.04 -12.89
CA GLY A 282 5.77 -13.08 -11.89
C GLY A 282 6.95 -12.84 -10.97
N PHE A 283 7.30 -13.86 -10.22
CA PHE A 283 8.37 -13.84 -9.26
C PHE A 283 9.48 -14.82 -9.61
N LEU A 284 10.71 -14.41 -9.32
CA LEU A 284 11.87 -15.28 -9.25
C LEU A 284 12.12 -15.63 -7.78
N TYR A 285 12.19 -16.90 -7.45
CA TYR A 285 12.50 -17.36 -6.08
C TYR A 285 13.90 -17.91 -6.01
N MET A 286 14.71 -17.34 -5.14
CA MET A 286 16.13 -17.62 -5.02
C MET A 286 16.53 -17.88 -3.55
N PRO A 287 17.57 -18.67 -3.31
CA PRO A 287 18.11 -18.85 -1.96
C PRO A 287 18.91 -17.63 -1.51
N SER A 288 19.06 -17.48 -0.19
CA SER A 288 19.71 -16.33 0.43
C SER A 288 21.18 -16.13 0.00
N PHE A 289 21.90 -17.18 -0.40
CA PHE A 289 23.28 -17.03 -0.91
C PHE A 289 23.37 -16.25 -2.25
N GLN A 290 22.24 -16.00 -2.92
CA GLN A 290 22.20 -15.13 -4.09
C GLN A 290 22.06 -13.64 -3.72
N ALA A 291 22.04 -13.27 -2.43
CA ALA A 291 21.75 -11.91 -1.98
C ALA A 291 22.67 -10.85 -2.65
N THR A 292 23.99 -11.02 -2.55
CA THR A 292 24.95 -10.07 -3.14
C THR A 292 24.73 -9.88 -4.63
N LYS A 293 24.51 -10.97 -5.38
CA LYS A 293 24.25 -10.90 -6.82
C LYS A 293 22.90 -10.25 -7.13
N THR A 294 21.90 -10.49 -6.28
CA THR A 294 20.56 -9.90 -6.43
C THR A 294 20.60 -8.37 -6.18
N LEU A 295 21.33 -7.92 -5.16
CA LEU A 295 21.51 -6.48 -4.87
C LEU A 295 22.24 -5.77 -6.01
N ALA A 296 23.31 -6.37 -6.53
CA ALA A 296 24.04 -5.84 -7.69
C ALA A 296 23.15 -5.77 -8.94
N ALA A 297 22.36 -6.83 -9.20
CA ALA A 297 21.42 -6.86 -10.31
C ALA A 297 20.31 -5.81 -10.16
N PHE A 298 19.82 -5.61 -8.92
CA PHE A 298 18.83 -4.57 -8.62
C PHE A 298 19.40 -3.19 -8.92
N HIS A 299 20.55 -2.85 -8.34
CA HIS A 299 21.23 -1.57 -8.55
C HIS A 299 21.46 -1.27 -10.04
N GLU A 300 21.96 -2.25 -10.81
CA GLU A 300 22.19 -2.10 -12.25
C GLU A 300 20.88 -1.84 -13.02
N CYS A 301 19.80 -2.56 -12.70
CA CYS A 301 18.51 -2.34 -13.35
C CYS A 301 17.94 -0.95 -13.05
N VAL A 302 18.10 -0.44 -11.83
CA VAL A 302 17.67 0.92 -11.45
C VAL A 302 18.48 1.97 -12.21
N ASN A 303 19.80 1.78 -12.36
CA ASN A 303 20.64 2.66 -13.18
C ASN A 303 20.20 2.69 -14.66
N ARG A 304 19.90 1.52 -15.23
CA ARG A 304 19.40 1.43 -16.62
C ARG A 304 18.06 2.14 -16.80
N ALA A 305 17.16 2.02 -15.82
CA ALA A 305 15.86 2.66 -15.86
C ALA A 305 15.92 4.18 -15.67
N GLY A 306 16.93 4.68 -14.95
CA GLY A 306 17.15 6.11 -14.68
C GLY A 306 18.06 6.81 -15.71
N ALA A 307 18.69 6.06 -16.60
CA ALA A 307 19.54 6.66 -17.64
C ALA A 307 18.67 7.46 -18.61
N SER A 308 18.94 8.76 -18.72
CA SER A 308 18.35 9.61 -19.76
C SER A 308 18.69 9.04 -21.13
N VAL A 309 17.76 9.18 -22.08
CA VAL A 309 17.95 8.82 -23.50
C VAL A 309 18.97 9.79 -24.10
N ASP A 310 20.24 9.57 -23.82
CA ASP A 310 21.30 10.25 -24.53
C ASP A 310 21.44 9.59 -25.92
N ASN A 311 21.29 10.37 -26.97
CA ASN A 311 21.12 9.96 -28.37
C ASN A 311 22.24 9.09 -28.94
N ASN A 312 23.23 8.66 -28.15
CA ASN A 312 24.40 7.92 -28.62
C ASN A 312 24.73 6.61 -27.90
N ILE A 313 23.93 6.22 -26.87
CA ILE A 313 24.13 4.93 -26.21
C ILE A 313 22.86 4.11 -26.41
N THR A 314 22.97 2.97 -27.08
CA THR A 314 21.94 1.94 -27.26
C THR A 314 21.59 1.25 -25.93
N THR A 315 21.35 2.02 -24.85
CA THR A 315 20.75 1.50 -23.62
C THR A 315 19.26 1.41 -23.87
N THR A 316 18.78 0.21 -23.96
CA THR A 316 17.39 -0.14 -24.17
C THR A 316 16.56 0.31 -22.97
N HIS A 317 16.26 1.61 -22.88
CA HIS A 317 15.22 2.10 -21.98
C HIS A 317 13.89 1.51 -22.45
N ASP A 318 13.24 0.74 -21.60
CA ASP A 318 11.95 0.14 -21.91
C ASP A 318 10.94 0.55 -20.84
N ASN A 319 10.07 1.49 -21.20
CA ASN A 319 9.04 2.00 -20.31
C ASN A 319 7.91 0.99 -20.03
N HIS A 320 7.92 -0.17 -20.69
CA HIS A 320 7.03 -1.29 -20.36
C HIS A 320 7.60 -2.22 -19.28
N ALA A 321 8.87 -2.09 -18.95
CA ALA A 321 9.52 -2.86 -17.91
C ALA A 321 9.31 -2.18 -16.54
N ALA A 322 8.55 -2.81 -15.67
CA ALA A 322 8.30 -2.34 -14.31
C ALA A 322 8.96 -3.26 -13.26
N GLY A 323 9.53 -2.67 -12.24
CA GLY A 323 10.35 -3.34 -11.25
C GLY A 323 11.84 -3.06 -11.49
N PRO A 324 12.74 -3.87 -10.89
CA PRO A 324 12.46 -5.02 -10.02
C PRO A 324 11.91 -4.62 -8.63
N ILE A 325 11.07 -5.46 -8.02
CA ILE A 325 10.79 -5.39 -6.59
C ILE A 325 11.53 -6.56 -5.95
N ALA A 326 12.59 -6.27 -5.20
CA ALA A 326 13.43 -7.28 -4.58
C ALA A 326 13.10 -7.41 -3.08
N CYS A 327 12.67 -8.61 -2.67
CA CYS A 327 12.26 -8.93 -1.31
C CYS A 327 13.21 -9.96 -0.71
N PHE A 328 13.75 -9.66 0.47
CA PHE A 328 14.59 -10.54 1.28
C PHE A 328 13.78 -10.94 2.52
N SER A 329 13.33 -12.17 2.58
CA SER A 329 12.40 -12.64 3.62
C SER A 329 13.04 -13.67 4.53
N TYR A 330 12.89 -13.47 5.84
CA TYR A 330 13.18 -14.46 6.87
C TYR A 330 11.88 -15.03 7.42
N VAL A 331 11.71 -16.35 7.34
CA VAL A 331 10.56 -17.08 7.86
C VAL A 331 11.01 -17.84 9.11
N GLN A 332 10.71 -17.28 10.27
CA GLN A 332 11.28 -17.75 11.53
C GLN A 332 10.92 -19.21 11.86
N GLN A 333 9.67 -19.61 11.67
CA GLN A 333 9.21 -20.97 11.97
C GLN A 333 9.96 -22.06 11.17
N LEU A 334 10.47 -21.69 10.00
CA LEU A 334 11.25 -22.60 9.15
C LEU A 334 12.75 -22.41 9.30
N GLY A 335 13.19 -21.35 9.98
CA GLY A 335 14.59 -20.96 10.09
C GLY A 335 15.26 -20.62 8.76
N ILE A 336 14.46 -20.30 7.72
CA ILE A 336 14.96 -20.09 6.35
C ILE A 336 14.93 -18.63 5.95
N GLN A 337 15.85 -18.29 5.05
CA GLN A 337 15.83 -17.03 4.32
C GLN A 337 15.69 -17.33 2.83
N ALA A 338 14.84 -16.55 2.15
CA ALA A 338 14.60 -16.65 0.72
C ALA A 338 14.53 -15.25 0.09
N ILE A 339 14.85 -15.18 -1.18
CA ILE A 339 14.74 -13.96 -1.98
C ILE A 339 13.64 -14.17 -2.99
N SER A 340 12.74 -13.19 -3.12
CA SER A 340 11.79 -13.12 -4.22
C SER A 340 11.95 -11.81 -4.98
N VAL A 341 11.95 -11.87 -6.31
CA VAL A 341 12.04 -10.67 -7.16
C VAL A 341 10.88 -10.66 -8.13
N ASN A 342 10.02 -9.64 -8.01
CA ASN A 342 8.94 -9.42 -8.96
C ASN A 342 9.46 -8.65 -10.18
N LEU A 343 9.17 -9.17 -11.35
CA LEU A 343 9.48 -8.57 -12.64
C LEU A 343 8.20 -8.48 -13.47
N VAL A 344 8.01 -7.36 -14.16
CA VAL A 344 6.83 -7.12 -14.98
C VAL A 344 7.23 -6.50 -16.32
N HIS A 345 6.51 -6.88 -17.38
CA HIS A 345 6.56 -6.21 -18.68
C HIS A 345 5.12 -6.02 -19.18
N THR A 346 4.70 -4.78 -19.29
CA THR A 346 3.29 -4.42 -19.54
C THR A 346 2.84 -4.54 -21.00
N ASN A 347 3.77 -4.81 -21.93
CA ASN A 347 3.47 -5.05 -23.35
C ASN A 347 4.44 -6.10 -23.91
N PRO A 348 4.33 -7.39 -23.51
CA PRO A 348 5.19 -8.43 -24.01
C PRO A 348 4.91 -8.69 -25.49
N HIS A 349 5.96 -8.92 -26.29
CA HIS A 349 5.79 -9.38 -27.66
C HIS A 349 5.15 -10.78 -27.67
N PRO A 350 4.26 -11.12 -28.63
CA PRO A 350 3.62 -12.43 -28.69
C PRO A 350 4.57 -13.63 -28.67
N ASN A 351 5.80 -13.45 -29.16
CA ASN A 351 6.86 -14.46 -29.15
C ASN A 351 7.65 -14.52 -27.84
N ASP A 352 7.45 -13.58 -26.89
CA ASP A 352 8.15 -13.52 -25.59
C ASP A 352 7.62 -14.52 -24.56
N LYS A 353 7.26 -15.73 -25.00
CA LYS A 353 6.63 -16.76 -24.13
C LYS A 353 7.38 -17.04 -22.83
N LYS A 354 8.72 -16.90 -22.84
CA LYS A 354 9.56 -17.18 -21.66
C LYS A 354 10.05 -15.91 -20.95
N TRP A 355 10.59 -14.96 -21.71
CA TRP A 355 11.17 -13.73 -21.17
C TRP A 355 11.10 -12.62 -22.20
N PRO A 356 10.52 -11.44 -21.89
CA PRO A 356 10.61 -10.23 -22.69
C PRO A 356 12.07 -9.82 -22.91
N LEU A 357 12.35 -9.20 -24.05
CA LEU A 357 13.72 -8.87 -24.48
C LEU A 357 14.48 -8.07 -23.40
N TYR A 358 13.84 -7.08 -22.79
CA TYR A 358 14.42 -6.28 -21.72
C TYR A 358 14.90 -7.16 -20.55
N TRP A 359 14.00 -7.99 -20.00
CA TRP A 359 14.33 -8.86 -18.88
C TRP A 359 15.25 -10.01 -19.25
N ARG A 360 15.24 -10.48 -20.50
CA ARG A 360 16.17 -11.48 -21.00
C ARG A 360 17.60 -10.97 -21.00
N ASN A 361 17.81 -9.67 -21.27
CA ASN A 361 19.10 -9.00 -21.27
C ASN A 361 19.47 -8.38 -19.90
N SER A 362 18.62 -8.54 -18.88
CA SER A 362 18.90 -8.06 -17.53
C SER A 362 19.79 -9.03 -16.74
N PRO A 363 20.52 -8.54 -15.73
CA PRO A 363 21.31 -9.39 -14.84
C PRO A 363 20.49 -10.49 -14.16
N PHE A 364 19.20 -10.25 -13.91
CA PHE A 364 18.31 -11.23 -13.28
C PHE A 364 18.16 -12.52 -14.08
N ARG A 365 18.39 -12.49 -15.39
CA ARG A 365 18.29 -13.68 -16.24
C ARG A 365 19.30 -14.75 -15.88
N SER A 366 20.50 -14.37 -15.49
CA SER A 366 21.60 -15.27 -15.15
C SER A 366 21.59 -15.78 -13.72
N LEU A 367 20.79 -15.16 -12.81
CA LEU A 367 20.77 -15.57 -11.40
C LEU A 367 20.14 -16.96 -11.24
N TRP A 368 20.81 -17.80 -10.45
CA TRP A 368 20.27 -19.12 -10.11
C TRP A 368 19.02 -18.97 -9.24
N ARG A 369 17.98 -19.69 -9.59
CA ARG A 369 16.68 -19.70 -8.92
C ARG A 369 16.12 -21.11 -8.88
N PHE A 370 15.46 -21.47 -7.81
CA PHE A 370 14.81 -22.75 -7.67
C PHE A 370 13.37 -22.76 -8.21
N TRP A 371 12.76 -21.58 -8.36
CA TRP A 371 11.39 -21.43 -8.88
C TRP A 371 11.19 -20.11 -9.61
N SER A 372 10.25 -20.09 -10.54
CA SER A 372 9.78 -18.88 -11.20
C SER A 372 8.31 -19.04 -11.59
N THR A 373 7.52 -17.99 -11.35
CA THR A 373 6.11 -17.90 -11.74
C THR A 373 5.90 -17.00 -12.95
N CYS A 374 6.99 -16.44 -13.50
CA CYS A 374 6.94 -15.50 -14.63
C CYS A 374 6.27 -16.12 -15.86
N LYS A 375 5.19 -15.50 -16.33
CA LYS A 375 4.42 -15.93 -17.49
C LYS A 375 3.56 -14.79 -18.03
N ILE A 376 3.02 -14.95 -19.22
CA ILE A 376 1.99 -14.07 -19.78
C ILE A 376 0.67 -14.36 -19.05
N ARG A 377 -0.01 -13.30 -18.58
CA ARG A 377 -1.25 -13.36 -17.81
C ARG A 377 -2.04 -12.06 -17.87
N THR A 378 -3.26 -12.03 -17.37
CA THR A 378 -4.02 -10.78 -17.18
C THR A 378 -3.46 -9.94 -16.06
N LEU A 379 -3.77 -8.64 -16.06
CA LEU A 379 -3.39 -7.74 -14.97
C LEU A 379 -3.99 -8.20 -13.63
N THR A 380 -5.25 -8.63 -13.63
CA THR A 380 -5.92 -9.21 -12.46
C THR A 380 -5.13 -10.38 -11.87
N SER A 381 -4.69 -11.33 -12.71
CA SER A 381 -3.91 -12.49 -12.24
C SER A 381 -2.54 -12.07 -11.66
N ALA A 382 -1.91 -11.03 -12.22
CA ALA A 382 -0.63 -10.53 -11.74
C ALA A 382 -0.73 -9.86 -10.37
N THR A 383 -1.76 -9.01 -10.17
CA THR A 383 -2.01 -8.32 -8.90
C THR A 383 -2.52 -9.27 -7.81
N ASP A 384 -3.23 -10.34 -8.19
CA ASP A 384 -3.69 -11.36 -7.25
C ASP A 384 -2.55 -12.26 -6.74
N GLU A 385 -1.56 -12.56 -7.58
CA GLU A 385 -0.35 -13.23 -7.14
C GLU A 385 0.42 -12.40 -6.10
N MET A 386 0.52 -11.09 -6.29
CA MET A 386 1.13 -10.18 -5.31
C MET A 386 0.36 -10.21 -3.98
N ASN A 387 -0.97 -10.22 -4.04
CA ASN A 387 -1.83 -10.32 -2.85
C ASN A 387 -1.63 -11.63 -2.09
N SER A 388 -1.49 -12.73 -2.80
CA SER A 388 -1.35 -14.06 -2.19
C SER A 388 -0.10 -14.21 -1.30
N LEU A 389 0.88 -13.32 -1.44
CA LEU A 389 2.08 -13.26 -0.60
C LEU A 389 1.87 -12.41 0.68
N ASN A 390 0.75 -11.72 0.79
CA ASN A 390 0.41 -10.83 1.89
C ASN A 390 -1.01 -11.12 2.41
N PRO A 391 -1.25 -12.30 3.01
CA PRO A 391 -2.58 -12.71 3.45
C PRO A 391 -3.10 -11.79 4.57
N PRO A 392 -4.44 -11.57 4.64
CA PRO A 392 -5.08 -10.85 5.74
C PRO A 392 -5.08 -11.66 7.05
N GLY A 393 -5.57 -11.06 8.14
CA GLY A 393 -5.81 -11.74 9.41
C GLY A 393 -4.54 -11.97 10.23
N ARG A 394 -3.47 -11.23 9.94
CA ARG A 394 -2.21 -11.25 10.70
C ARG A 394 -1.90 -9.85 11.22
N ARG A 395 -1.12 -9.78 12.27
CA ARG A 395 -0.54 -8.52 12.71
C ARG A 395 0.52 -8.07 11.70
N GLN A 396 0.56 -6.79 11.39
CA GLN A 396 1.37 -6.22 10.32
C GLN A 396 2.10 -4.98 10.81
N VAL A 397 3.30 -4.73 10.31
CA VAL A 397 3.94 -3.42 10.39
C VAL A 397 4.70 -3.12 9.10
N PHE A 398 4.53 -1.90 8.63
CA PHE A 398 5.36 -1.30 7.59
C PHE A 398 6.24 -0.24 8.20
N ALA A 399 7.42 -0.03 7.61
CA ALA A 399 8.26 1.14 7.84
C ALA A 399 9.08 1.36 6.57
N THR A 400 9.36 2.61 6.22
CA THR A 400 10.03 2.93 4.96
C THR A 400 11.03 4.07 5.09
N THR A 401 12.04 4.04 4.24
CA THR A 401 12.93 5.18 3.98
C THR A 401 13.27 5.22 2.49
N THR A 402 13.84 6.30 2.03
CA THR A 402 14.26 6.45 0.65
C THR A 402 15.74 6.81 0.60
N ILE A 403 16.48 6.15 -0.28
CA ILE A 403 17.91 6.37 -0.49
C ILE A 403 18.19 6.60 -1.97
N LYS A 404 19.32 7.21 -2.32
CA LYS A 404 19.84 7.21 -3.68
C LYS A 404 20.21 5.78 -4.08
N ASN A 405 20.22 5.50 -5.40
CA ASN A 405 20.60 4.18 -5.90
C ASN A 405 22.12 3.96 -5.79
N ASP A 406 22.60 3.71 -4.59
CA ASP A 406 24.01 3.44 -4.27
C ASP A 406 24.20 1.99 -3.80
N LEU A 407 25.08 1.23 -4.45
CA LEU A 407 25.27 -0.19 -4.17
C LEU A 407 25.84 -0.45 -2.78
N ALA A 408 26.71 0.45 -2.27
CA ALA A 408 27.29 0.30 -0.95
C ALA A 408 26.22 0.46 0.13
N THR A 409 25.39 1.51 0.03
CA THR A 409 24.28 1.77 0.95
C THR A 409 23.23 0.64 0.89
N ILE A 410 22.85 0.18 -0.30
CA ILE A 410 21.92 -0.95 -0.50
C ILE A 410 22.48 -2.22 0.18
N THR A 411 23.78 -2.49 0.04
CA THR A 411 24.42 -3.64 0.65
C THR A 411 24.47 -3.52 2.18
N GLN A 412 24.80 -2.34 2.71
CA GLN A 412 24.80 -2.07 4.15
C GLN A 412 23.40 -2.14 4.76
N ALA A 413 22.36 -1.68 4.04
CA ALA A 413 20.96 -1.84 4.45
C ALA A 413 20.58 -3.32 4.57
N HIS A 414 21.03 -4.18 3.64
CA HIS A 414 20.85 -5.62 3.74
C HIS A 414 21.65 -6.21 4.92
N THR A 415 22.83 -5.68 5.25
CA THR A 415 23.59 -6.10 6.45
C THR A 415 22.82 -5.74 7.73
N ALA A 416 22.25 -4.53 7.83
CA ALA A 416 21.41 -4.14 8.96
C ALA A 416 20.19 -5.07 9.13
N TYR A 417 19.59 -5.51 8.02
CA TYR A 417 18.53 -6.52 8.02
C TYR A 417 19.03 -7.87 8.56
N GLN A 418 20.22 -8.35 8.19
CA GLN A 418 20.78 -9.61 8.70
C GLN A 418 21.09 -9.53 10.20
N ASP A 419 21.60 -8.39 10.67
CA ASP A 419 21.85 -8.16 12.10
C ASP A 419 20.55 -8.17 12.91
N ALA A 420 19.47 -7.58 12.37
CA ALA A 420 18.15 -7.65 13.00
C ALA A 420 17.64 -9.11 13.10
N ILE A 421 17.83 -9.92 12.06
CA ILE A 421 17.48 -11.36 12.12
C ILE A 421 18.26 -12.08 13.24
N ALA A 422 19.52 -11.76 13.45
CA ALA A 422 20.30 -12.36 14.54
C ALA A 422 19.68 -12.06 15.91
N SER A 423 19.10 -10.87 16.11
CA SER A 423 18.39 -10.50 17.34
C SER A 423 16.98 -11.12 17.45
N LEU A 424 16.33 -11.41 16.31
CA LEU A 424 15.00 -12.03 16.26
C LEU A 424 15.04 -13.54 16.53
N ARG A 425 16.13 -14.23 16.15
CA ARG A 425 16.24 -15.70 16.24
C ARG A 425 16.01 -16.28 17.64
N PRO A 426 16.55 -15.71 18.74
CA PRO A 426 16.37 -16.27 20.08
C PRO A 426 14.94 -16.04 20.62
N VAL A 427 14.16 -15.14 20.05
CA VAL A 427 12.80 -14.81 20.47
C VAL A 427 11.83 -15.64 19.63
N ASN A 428 11.05 -16.51 20.28
CA ASN A 428 10.10 -17.36 19.55
C ASN A 428 8.81 -16.58 19.23
N ILE A 429 8.78 -15.88 18.07
CA ILE A 429 7.63 -15.09 17.61
C ILE A 429 6.79 -15.93 16.64
N LYS A 430 5.63 -16.37 17.09
CA LYS A 430 4.73 -17.21 16.29
C LYS A 430 4.35 -16.52 14.98
N GLY A 431 4.63 -17.21 13.87
CA GLY A 431 4.27 -16.75 12.53
C GLY A 431 5.12 -15.61 11.98
N LEU A 432 6.25 -15.24 12.60
CA LEU A 432 7.06 -14.13 12.12
C LEU A 432 7.58 -14.38 10.69
N VAL A 433 7.24 -13.43 9.81
CA VAL A 433 7.88 -13.23 8.51
C VAL A 433 8.43 -11.81 8.49
N TRP A 434 9.75 -11.70 8.38
CA TRP A 434 10.50 -10.45 8.41
C TRP A 434 11.09 -10.19 7.03
N THR A 435 10.56 -9.19 6.31
CA THR A 435 10.92 -8.94 4.91
C THR A 435 11.45 -7.54 4.72
N LEU A 436 12.67 -7.43 4.18
CA LEU A 436 13.24 -6.19 3.64
C LEU A 436 12.93 -6.12 2.14
N VAL A 437 12.44 -4.97 1.67
CA VAL A 437 12.02 -4.75 0.29
C VAL A 437 12.72 -3.55 -0.31
N PHE A 438 13.30 -3.73 -1.51
CA PHE A 438 13.85 -2.65 -2.33
C PHE A 438 12.98 -2.45 -3.57
N GLN A 439 12.61 -1.19 -3.85
CA GLN A 439 11.79 -0.81 -5.01
C GLN A 439 12.37 0.44 -5.66
N PRO A 440 12.46 0.50 -7.00
CA PRO A 440 12.96 1.67 -7.71
C PRO A 440 11.95 2.82 -7.67
N LEU A 441 12.46 4.03 -7.64
CA LEU A 441 11.73 5.26 -7.90
C LEU A 441 12.64 6.17 -8.73
N VAL A 442 12.51 6.09 -10.04
CA VAL A 442 13.40 6.80 -10.96
C VAL A 442 12.80 8.13 -11.42
N PRO A 443 13.64 9.12 -11.80
CA PRO A 443 13.20 10.45 -12.20
C PRO A 443 12.13 10.43 -13.29
N ASP A 444 12.31 9.61 -14.32
CA ASP A 444 11.38 9.49 -15.44
C ASP A 444 9.93 9.15 -15.00
N TRP A 445 9.75 8.39 -13.91
CA TRP A 445 8.41 8.06 -13.43
C TRP A 445 7.75 9.23 -12.70
N VAL A 446 8.51 9.96 -11.90
CA VAL A 446 7.98 11.06 -11.09
C VAL A 446 7.82 12.35 -11.88
N GLN A 447 8.63 12.56 -12.91
CA GLN A 447 8.54 13.72 -13.81
C GLN A 447 7.39 13.62 -14.83
N LYS A 448 6.93 12.42 -15.17
CA LYS A 448 5.71 12.19 -15.98
C LYS A 448 4.42 12.57 -15.24
N SER A 449 4.53 12.90 -13.98
CA SER A 449 3.39 13.21 -13.13
C SER A 449 2.92 14.65 -13.35
N ASP A 450 1.59 14.83 -13.53
CA ASP A 450 0.94 16.15 -13.42
C ASP A 450 1.23 16.78 -12.04
N ALA A 451 0.93 18.06 -11.86
CA ALA A 451 1.06 18.76 -10.59
C ALA A 451 0.47 17.93 -9.44
N ASN A 452 1.30 17.61 -8.46
CA ASN A 452 0.95 16.88 -7.24
C ASN A 452 1.66 17.51 -6.03
N SER A 453 1.41 16.99 -4.85
CA SER A 453 1.97 17.51 -3.59
C SER A 453 3.08 16.65 -3.00
N LEU A 454 3.57 15.65 -3.74
CA LEU A 454 4.52 14.67 -3.21
C LEU A 454 5.96 15.19 -3.06
N GLY A 455 6.31 16.32 -3.68
CA GLY A 455 7.65 16.91 -3.57
C GLY A 455 8.75 16.15 -4.31
N LEU A 456 8.39 15.42 -5.37
CA LEU A 456 9.31 14.63 -6.20
C LEU A 456 9.56 15.23 -7.59
N HIS A 457 8.92 16.36 -7.91
CA HIS A 457 8.95 16.93 -9.26
C HIS A 457 10.37 17.28 -9.73
N ASP A 458 11.19 17.80 -8.83
CA ASP A 458 12.57 18.22 -9.11
C ASP A 458 13.60 17.09 -8.87
N CYS A 459 13.13 15.87 -8.64
CA CYS A 459 14.03 14.75 -8.43
C CYS A 459 14.73 14.35 -9.73
N THR A 460 16.05 14.48 -9.77
CA THR A 460 16.90 14.13 -10.92
C THR A 460 17.71 12.86 -10.69
N GLU A 461 17.70 12.32 -9.48
CA GLU A 461 18.47 11.14 -9.08
C GLU A 461 17.58 9.89 -9.05
N SER A 462 18.14 8.75 -9.44
CA SER A 462 17.49 7.46 -9.24
C SER A 462 17.44 7.11 -7.77
N LEU A 463 16.24 6.96 -7.24
CA LEU A 463 15.98 6.63 -5.85
C LEU A 463 15.57 5.16 -5.68
N VAL A 464 15.78 4.66 -4.48
CA VAL A 464 15.34 3.35 -4.01
C VAL A 464 14.51 3.53 -2.74
N MET A 465 13.28 3.08 -2.79
CA MET A 465 12.48 2.92 -1.58
C MET A 465 12.90 1.64 -0.88
N VAL A 466 13.35 1.78 0.35
CA VAL A 466 13.67 0.69 1.26
C VAL A 466 12.51 0.57 2.23
N SER A 467 11.91 -0.61 2.35
CA SER A 467 10.80 -0.81 3.26
C SER A 467 10.86 -2.16 3.97
N PHE A 468 10.29 -2.21 5.15
CA PHE A 468 9.97 -3.43 5.84
C PHE A 468 8.49 -3.78 5.65
N THR A 469 8.24 -5.04 5.37
CA THR A 469 6.92 -5.65 5.45
C THR A 469 7.05 -6.83 6.42
N VAL A 470 6.51 -6.67 7.61
CA VAL A 470 6.65 -7.65 8.68
C VAL A 470 5.27 -8.11 9.12
N ASN A 471 5.11 -9.41 9.34
CA ASN A 471 3.88 -9.95 9.88
C ASN A 471 4.14 -11.05 10.91
N TRP A 472 3.25 -11.16 11.90
CA TRP A 472 3.29 -12.14 12.99
C TRP A 472 1.86 -12.42 13.49
N ASN A 473 1.69 -13.37 14.43
CA ASN A 473 0.36 -13.78 14.85
C ASN A 473 -0.07 -13.30 16.26
N ASP A 474 0.89 -13.03 17.15
CA ASP A 474 0.61 -12.83 18.57
C ASP A 474 0.86 -11.39 19.00
N GLY A 475 -0.17 -10.72 19.54
CA GLY A 475 -0.12 -9.34 20.02
C GLY A 475 0.88 -9.09 21.16
N GLN A 476 1.24 -10.12 21.92
CA GLN A 476 2.26 -10.01 22.97
C GLN A 476 3.64 -9.61 22.41
N ASN A 477 3.87 -9.82 21.13
CA ASN A 477 5.12 -9.47 20.45
C ASN A 477 5.09 -8.12 19.72
N ASP A 478 4.00 -7.35 19.80
CA ASP A 478 3.82 -6.11 19.03
C ASP A 478 4.95 -5.11 19.29
N ASP A 479 5.18 -4.78 20.56
CA ASP A 479 6.18 -3.79 20.96
C ASP A 479 7.59 -4.22 20.55
N PHE A 480 7.90 -5.51 20.70
CA PHE A 480 9.22 -6.02 20.30
C PHE A 480 9.42 -5.96 18.78
N VAL A 481 8.43 -6.40 18.00
CA VAL A 481 8.49 -6.38 16.53
C VAL A 481 8.52 -4.95 16.02
N LYS A 482 7.66 -4.07 16.50
CA LYS A 482 7.61 -2.64 16.12
C LYS A 482 8.93 -1.94 16.48
N THR A 483 9.45 -2.14 17.70
CA THR A 483 10.71 -1.54 18.14
C THR A 483 11.89 -2.04 17.30
N THR A 484 11.94 -3.33 17.00
CA THR A 484 13.00 -3.89 16.15
C THR A 484 12.91 -3.34 14.73
N THR A 485 11.69 -3.22 14.17
CA THR A 485 11.47 -2.62 12.85
C THR A 485 11.93 -1.16 12.84
N ARG A 486 11.55 -0.38 13.85
CA ARG A 486 11.93 1.01 13.99
C ARG A 486 13.45 1.19 14.07
N ARG A 487 14.10 0.47 14.97
CA ARG A 487 15.56 0.54 15.12
C ARG A 487 16.30 0.16 13.84
N THR A 488 15.78 -0.82 13.10
CA THR A 488 16.43 -1.28 11.87
C THR A 488 16.28 -0.25 10.74
N ILE A 489 15.10 0.38 10.60
CA ILE A 489 14.92 1.41 9.58
C ILE A 489 15.71 2.69 9.93
N GLU A 490 15.75 3.09 11.21
CA GLU A 490 16.57 4.21 11.70
C GLU A 490 18.06 3.95 11.44
N ARG A 491 18.56 2.74 11.70
CA ARG A 491 19.94 2.36 11.36
C ARG A 491 20.24 2.47 9.86
N ILE A 492 19.28 2.10 9.00
CA ILE A 492 19.43 2.27 7.55
C ILE A 492 19.49 3.74 7.17
N GLU A 493 18.70 4.59 7.83
CA GLU A 493 18.74 6.06 7.66
C GLU A 493 20.11 6.63 8.10
N ASP A 494 20.68 6.18 9.22
CA ASP A 494 22.01 6.57 9.68
C ASP A 494 23.11 6.17 8.68
N ILE A 495 23.04 4.94 8.15
CA ILE A 495 23.94 4.46 7.09
C ILE A 495 23.83 5.34 5.84
N ALA A 496 22.60 5.63 5.40
CA ALA A 496 22.38 6.46 4.24
C ALA A 496 22.86 7.90 4.43
N SER A 497 22.72 8.43 5.64
CA SER A 497 23.24 9.75 6.02
C SER A 497 24.78 9.78 5.99
N ALA A 498 25.43 8.77 6.57
CA ALA A 498 26.89 8.65 6.58
C ALA A 498 27.50 8.50 5.18
N ASN A 499 26.75 7.87 4.26
CA ASN A 499 27.14 7.69 2.85
C ASN A 499 26.66 8.85 1.94
N GLU A 500 26.00 9.88 2.47
CA GLU A 500 25.41 11.00 1.71
C GLU A 500 24.39 10.56 0.65
N THR A 501 23.72 9.43 0.91
CA THR A 501 22.74 8.81 -0.01
C THR A 501 21.31 8.88 0.53
N GLY A 502 21.08 9.45 1.69
CA GLY A 502 19.76 9.64 2.28
C GLY A 502 18.90 10.59 1.44
N HIS A 503 17.60 10.31 1.35
CA HIS A 503 16.63 11.20 0.74
C HIS A 503 15.46 11.45 1.68
N ARG A 504 15.03 12.72 1.81
CA ARG A 504 13.99 13.15 2.78
C ARG A 504 12.61 12.53 2.55
N TRP A 505 12.28 12.18 1.30
CA TRP A 505 10.97 11.69 0.93
C TRP A 505 10.71 10.28 1.48
N ARG A 506 9.53 10.09 2.06
CA ARG A 506 9.02 8.78 2.49
C ARG A 506 7.67 8.53 1.84
N TYR A 507 7.47 7.32 1.33
CA TYR A 507 6.21 6.95 0.70
C TYR A 507 5.12 6.76 1.76
N LEU A 508 4.14 7.67 1.81
CA LEU A 508 3.06 7.71 2.79
C LEU A 508 2.41 6.34 3.02
N ASN A 509 2.10 5.62 1.95
CA ASN A 509 1.40 4.32 2.03
C ASN A 509 2.24 3.19 2.65
N TYR A 510 3.54 3.43 2.92
CA TYR A 510 4.43 2.46 3.57
C TYR A 510 4.96 2.97 4.91
N CYS A 511 4.54 4.16 5.34
CA CYS A 511 4.98 4.70 6.61
C CYS A 511 4.39 3.96 7.79
N ALA A 512 5.21 3.82 8.84
CA ALA A 512 4.78 3.42 10.16
C ALA A 512 4.14 4.60 10.91
N GLU A 513 3.45 4.30 12.00
CA GLU A 513 2.77 5.28 12.86
C GLU A 513 3.69 6.38 13.44
N TRP A 514 4.99 6.08 13.63
CA TRP A 514 5.98 7.03 14.15
C TRP A 514 6.67 7.86 13.05
N GLN A 515 6.42 7.61 11.77
CA GLN A 515 7.04 8.30 10.65
C GLN A 515 6.19 9.50 10.18
N LYS A 516 6.86 10.54 9.70
CA LYS A 516 6.24 11.79 9.30
C LYS A 516 6.43 12.07 7.79
N PRO A 517 5.64 11.43 6.92
CA PRO A 517 5.85 11.52 5.47
C PRO A 517 5.71 12.92 4.89
N PHE A 518 4.79 13.74 5.42
CA PHE A 518 4.52 15.08 4.90
C PHE A 518 5.71 16.04 5.07
N GLU A 519 6.53 15.89 6.12
CA GLU A 519 7.76 16.66 6.28
C GLU A 519 8.74 16.42 5.12
N GLY A 520 8.74 15.19 4.57
CA GLY A 520 9.56 14.80 3.41
C GLY A 520 9.11 15.38 2.07
N TYR A 521 7.90 15.93 1.96
CA TYR A 521 7.41 16.53 0.72
C TYR A 521 8.03 17.91 0.43
N GLY A 522 8.76 18.48 1.37
CA GLY A 522 9.37 19.79 1.30
C GLY A 522 8.45 20.90 1.80
N GLU A 523 9.06 22.00 2.25
CA GLU A 523 8.37 23.06 2.97
C GLU A 523 7.24 23.70 2.16
N ASP A 524 7.46 23.95 0.87
CA ASP A 524 6.46 24.60 0.01
C ASP A 524 5.23 23.71 -0.22
N ASN A 525 5.42 22.40 -0.44
CA ASN A 525 4.29 21.47 -0.58
C ASN A 525 3.57 21.28 0.75
N TRP A 526 4.32 21.20 1.86
CA TRP A 526 3.70 21.10 3.19
C TRP A 526 2.88 22.34 3.55
N ARG A 527 3.42 23.54 3.29
CA ARG A 527 2.68 24.82 3.45
C ARG A 527 1.42 24.82 2.58
N PHE A 528 1.56 24.50 1.29
CA PHE A 528 0.44 24.40 0.36
C PHE A 528 -0.67 23.44 0.87
N LEU A 529 -0.31 22.24 1.34
CA LEU A 529 -1.29 21.29 1.88
C LEU A 529 -2.04 21.85 3.09
N ARG A 530 -1.36 22.57 3.98
CA ARG A 530 -1.98 23.21 5.15
C ARG A 530 -2.90 24.36 4.75
N GLU A 531 -2.51 25.18 3.79
CA GLU A 531 -3.33 26.26 3.26
C GLU A 531 -4.61 25.72 2.63
N VAL A 532 -4.52 24.68 1.81
CA VAL A 532 -5.68 24.03 1.21
C VAL A 532 -6.56 23.37 2.27
N SER A 533 -5.98 22.69 3.25
CA SER A 533 -6.72 22.12 4.38
C SER A 533 -7.48 23.23 5.14
N GLY A 534 -6.83 24.33 5.48
CA GLY A 534 -7.49 25.46 6.15
C GLY A 534 -8.61 26.12 5.32
N ARG A 535 -8.54 26.06 3.99
CA ARG A 535 -9.58 26.58 3.10
C ARG A 535 -10.82 25.69 3.06
N TYR A 536 -10.67 24.38 2.97
CA TYR A 536 -11.77 23.43 2.80
C TYR A 536 -12.24 22.79 4.10
N ASP A 537 -11.45 22.91 5.17
CA ASP A 537 -11.77 22.46 6.52
C ASP A 537 -11.22 23.42 7.58
N PRO A 538 -11.78 24.67 7.65
CA PRO A 538 -11.24 25.72 8.50
C PRO A 538 -11.27 25.41 10.00
N ASP A 539 -12.17 24.56 10.45
CA ASP A 539 -12.29 24.16 11.86
C ASP A 539 -11.46 22.93 12.21
N GLY A 540 -10.93 22.23 11.19
CA GLY A 540 -10.07 21.09 11.34
C GLY A 540 -10.80 19.78 11.69
N LEU A 541 -11.97 19.55 11.14
CA LEU A 541 -12.74 18.33 11.34
C LEU A 541 -11.91 17.07 10.97
N PHE A 542 -11.21 17.12 9.83
CA PHE A 542 -10.39 16.01 9.34
C PHE A 542 -9.00 15.92 10.00
N GLN A 543 -8.51 16.96 10.68
CA GLN A 543 -7.23 16.95 11.39
C GLN A 543 -7.37 16.65 12.89
N LYS A 544 -8.53 16.88 13.48
CA LYS A 544 -8.75 16.76 14.93
C LYS A 544 -9.88 15.81 15.29
N GLY A 545 -10.89 15.70 14.44
CA GLY A 545 -12.05 14.84 14.64
C GLY A 545 -11.89 13.45 13.99
N CYS A 546 -11.17 13.37 12.89
CA CYS A 546 -10.80 12.11 12.23
C CYS A 546 -9.48 11.57 12.82
N VAL A 547 -9.38 10.25 13.00
CA VAL A 547 -8.13 9.55 13.37
C VAL A 547 -7.27 9.31 12.15
#